data_5b68e7fa212d0166916415e8ed2355c6
#
_entry.id   5b68e7fa212d0166916415e8ed2355c6
#
_cell.length_a   1.000
_cell.length_b   1.000
_cell.length_c   1.000
_cell.angle_alpha   90.00
_cell.angle_beta   90.00
_cell.angle_gamma   90.00
#
_symmetry.space_group_name_H-M   'P 1'
#
loop_
_entity.id
_entity.type
_entity.pdbx_description
1 polymer ?
#
loop_
_entity_poly.entity_id
_entity_poly.type
_entity_poly.pdbx_seq_one_letter_code
_entity_poly.pdbx_strand_id
1 'polypeptide(L)'
;MLVALAGVYLFSVGGLQIEGLDSQRFQDALGTINLLFMGFLLSGIGIRMTYPIVSLEGEGFWLLKTGPLSSRNIVMSKFWHTLPTMLLLGVGLGVAASLLLDVSPTLAWASPVAGLCAGLATTGLGVGLGAAFPRFNATSPSEIPLAAGGLLYMTLSLAFAALMTLLLAWPAWQALRNPGTLVWSTPQGWLVLALLAALTLISTAAPLGYGSYRLARYETGD
;
A
#
# COMPACT_ATOMS: atom_id res chain seq x y z
N MET A 1 8.30 9.38 13.65
CA MET A 1 8.68 9.26 12.23
C MET A 1 7.45 9.17 11.30
N LEU A 2 6.48 8.26 11.50
CA LEU A 2 5.29 8.12 10.65
C LEU A 2 4.45 9.40 10.57
N VAL A 3 4.17 10.01 11.74
CA VAL A 3 3.42 11.27 11.84
C VAL A 3 4.15 12.42 11.12
N ALA A 4 5.48 12.45 11.22
CA ALA A 4 6.28 13.46 10.54
C ALA A 4 6.23 13.30 9.00
N LEU A 5 6.34 12.06 8.49
CA LEU A 5 6.22 11.78 7.05
C LEU A 5 4.82 12.10 6.53
N ALA A 6 3.77 11.71 7.25
CA ALA A 6 2.40 12.06 6.92
C ALA A 6 2.17 13.58 6.97
N GLY A 7 2.74 14.26 7.98
CA GLY A 7 2.66 15.72 8.11
C GLY A 7 3.36 16.46 6.96
N VAL A 8 4.57 16.04 6.59
CA VAL A 8 5.29 16.60 5.43
C VAL A 8 4.51 16.37 4.14
N TYR A 9 3.94 15.18 3.97
CA TYR A 9 3.10 14.87 2.83
C TYR A 9 1.88 15.79 2.74
N LEU A 10 1.11 15.92 3.81
CA LEU A 10 -0.07 16.77 3.85
C LEU A 10 0.27 18.27 3.67
N PHE A 11 1.37 18.73 4.25
CA PHE A 11 1.88 20.07 4.05
C PHE A 11 2.26 20.33 2.58
N SER A 12 2.94 19.37 1.93
CA SER A 12 3.30 19.45 0.51
C SER A 12 2.06 19.49 -0.39
N VAL A 13 1.04 18.69 -0.07
CA VAL A 13 -0.25 18.68 -0.80
C VAL A 13 -0.98 20.03 -0.64
N GLY A 14 -1.04 20.59 0.58
CA GLY A 14 -1.64 21.89 0.83
C GLY A 14 -0.89 23.06 0.13
N GLY A 15 0.44 22.96 0.02
CA GLY A 15 1.26 23.96 -0.67
C GLY A 15 1.14 23.94 -2.21
N LEU A 16 0.52 22.90 -2.78
CA LEU A 16 0.25 22.80 -4.23
C LEU A 16 -1.00 23.59 -4.66
N GLN A 17 -1.73 24.21 -3.74
CA GLN A 17 -2.78 25.17 -4.05
C GLN A 17 -2.14 26.48 -4.56
N ILE A 18 -1.88 26.54 -5.85
CA ILE A 18 -1.32 27.73 -6.48
C ILE A 18 -2.49 28.69 -6.76
N GLU A 19 -2.52 29.83 -6.06
CA GLU A 19 -3.47 30.91 -6.30
C GLU A 19 -3.39 31.32 -7.78
N GLY A 20 -4.51 31.22 -8.50
CA GLY A 20 -4.62 31.65 -9.91
C GLY A 20 -4.73 30.52 -10.95
N LEU A 21 -4.66 29.23 -10.55
CA LEU A 21 -4.91 28.08 -11.42
C LEU A 21 -6.18 27.32 -11.00
N ASP A 22 -7.27 28.06 -10.75
CA ASP A 22 -8.56 27.57 -10.26
C ASP A 22 -9.36 26.73 -11.27
N SER A 23 -8.69 26.06 -12.23
CA SER A 23 -9.38 25.12 -13.07
C SER A 23 -9.49 23.77 -12.35
N GLN A 24 -10.72 23.27 -12.19
CA GLN A 24 -11.02 21.92 -11.67
C GLN A 24 -10.14 20.83 -12.34
N ARG A 25 -9.76 21.07 -13.60
CA ARG A 25 -8.86 20.19 -14.35
C ARG A 25 -7.47 20.08 -13.74
N PHE A 26 -6.94 21.19 -13.24
CA PHE A 26 -5.61 21.22 -12.62
C PHE A 26 -5.65 20.52 -11.26
N GLN A 27 -6.70 20.77 -10.45
CA GLN A 27 -6.90 20.10 -9.16
C GLN A 27 -7.06 18.58 -9.32
N ASP A 28 -7.83 18.13 -10.32
CA ASP A 28 -8.00 16.70 -10.62
C ASP A 28 -6.70 16.05 -11.13
N ALA A 29 -5.90 16.76 -11.92
CA ALA A 29 -4.59 16.28 -12.34
C ALA A 29 -3.64 16.13 -11.15
N LEU A 30 -3.59 17.13 -10.27
CA LEU A 30 -2.83 17.05 -9.00
C LEU A 30 -3.32 15.91 -8.12
N GLY A 31 -4.65 15.75 -7.98
CA GLY A 31 -5.25 14.65 -7.24
C GLY A 31 -4.85 13.28 -7.77
N THR A 32 -4.79 13.13 -9.10
CA THR A 32 -4.35 11.88 -9.74
C THR A 32 -2.86 11.61 -9.48
N ILE A 33 -2.00 12.61 -9.61
CA ILE A 33 -0.56 12.47 -9.30
C ILE A 33 -0.37 12.15 -7.82
N ASN A 34 -1.18 12.76 -6.96
CA ASN A 34 -1.15 12.52 -5.52
C ASN A 34 -1.42 11.07 -5.12
N LEU A 35 -2.23 10.32 -5.90
CA LEU A 35 -2.44 8.88 -5.66
C LEU A 35 -1.13 8.09 -5.78
N LEU A 36 -0.25 8.46 -6.72
CA LEU A 36 1.07 7.85 -6.86
C LEU A 36 1.97 8.17 -5.65
N PHE A 37 1.98 9.42 -5.21
CA PHE A 37 2.75 9.83 -4.03
C PHE A 37 2.26 9.16 -2.75
N MET A 38 0.95 9.01 -2.57
CA MET A 38 0.37 8.25 -1.47
C MET A 38 0.84 6.79 -1.48
N GLY A 39 0.80 6.13 -2.63
CA GLY A 39 1.30 4.77 -2.80
C GLY A 39 2.79 4.64 -2.51
N PHE A 40 3.60 5.60 -2.97
CA PHE A 40 5.04 5.69 -2.66
C PHE A 40 5.29 5.83 -1.15
N LEU A 41 4.54 6.71 -0.49
CA LEU A 41 4.66 6.95 0.95
C LEU A 41 4.30 5.69 1.76
N LEU A 42 3.19 5.02 1.42
CA LEU A 42 2.78 3.76 2.05
C LEU A 42 3.81 2.65 1.83
N SER A 43 4.42 2.57 0.63
CA SER A 43 5.51 1.63 0.35
C SER A 43 6.74 1.90 1.21
N GLY A 44 7.13 3.18 1.38
CA GLY A 44 8.23 3.60 2.22
C GLY A 44 8.01 3.38 3.72
N ILE A 45 6.77 3.46 4.19
CA ILE A 45 6.39 3.10 5.55
C ILE A 45 6.39 1.58 5.70
N GLY A 46 5.80 0.87 4.75
CA GLY A 46 5.63 -0.57 4.78
C GLY A 46 6.96 -1.33 4.80
N ILE A 47 8.00 -0.86 4.09
CA ILE A 47 9.32 -1.50 4.14
C ILE A 47 9.95 -1.48 5.54
N ARG A 48 9.54 -0.56 6.39
CA ARG A 48 10.04 -0.43 7.77
C ARG A 48 9.14 -1.07 8.81
N MET A 49 7.84 -1.23 8.51
CA MET A 49 6.86 -1.75 9.47
C MET A 49 6.37 -3.15 9.12
N THR A 50 5.95 -3.37 7.86
CA THR A 50 5.31 -4.62 7.48
C THR A 50 6.31 -5.67 7.02
N TYR A 51 7.34 -5.25 6.27
CA TYR A 51 8.34 -6.17 5.73
C TYR A 51 9.21 -6.85 6.82
N PRO A 52 9.80 -6.14 7.81
CA PRO A 52 10.68 -6.76 8.79
C PRO A 52 9.94 -7.56 9.88
N ILE A 53 8.61 -7.48 9.97
CA ILE A 53 7.85 -7.95 11.12
C ILE A 53 8.02 -9.45 11.42
N VAL A 54 8.28 -10.27 10.39
CA VAL A 54 8.57 -11.70 10.56
C VAL A 54 10.01 -11.90 11.02
N SER A 55 10.96 -11.18 10.43
CA SER A 55 12.39 -11.27 10.76
C SER A 55 12.71 -10.72 12.16
N LEU A 56 11.90 -9.81 12.69
CA LEU A 56 12.06 -9.25 14.04
C LEU A 56 11.80 -10.25 15.16
N GLU A 57 11.21 -11.43 14.89
CA GLU A 57 11.14 -12.52 15.88
C GLU A 57 12.53 -13.08 16.19
N GLY A 58 13.51 -12.90 15.28
CA GLY A 58 14.90 -13.25 15.50
C GLY A 58 15.09 -14.70 15.94
N GLU A 59 15.96 -14.91 16.92
CA GLU A 59 16.24 -16.22 17.49
C GLU A 59 15.02 -16.87 18.18
N GLY A 60 14.01 -16.09 18.59
CA GLY A 60 12.77 -16.61 19.19
C GLY A 60 11.86 -17.33 18.20
N PHE A 61 12.11 -17.25 16.90
CA PHE A 61 11.26 -17.86 15.86
C PHE A 61 11.18 -19.40 16.00
N TRP A 62 12.25 -20.07 16.46
CA TRP A 62 12.22 -21.52 16.70
C TRP A 62 11.15 -21.90 17.71
N LEU A 63 10.92 -21.09 18.74
CA LEU A 63 9.89 -21.31 19.75
C LEU A 63 8.47 -21.29 19.15
N LEU A 64 8.23 -20.38 18.18
CA LEU A 64 6.97 -20.34 17.45
C LEU A 64 6.80 -21.56 16.53
N LYS A 65 7.89 -22.08 15.96
CA LYS A 65 7.88 -23.23 15.06
C LYS A 65 7.69 -24.55 15.81
N THR A 66 8.17 -24.68 17.05
CA THR A 66 7.95 -25.87 17.92
C THR A 66 6.55 -25.91 18.54
N GLY A 67 5.84 -24.78 18.53
CA GLY A 67 4.45 -24.71 19.00
C GLY A 67 3.45 -25.33 18.02
N PRO A 68 2.18 -25.50 18.43
CA PRO A 68 1.12 -26.10 17.59
C PRO A 68 0.61 -25.15 16.49
N LEU A 69 1.39 -24.13 16.10
CA LEU A 69 1.00 -23.11 15.14
C LEU A 69 1.52 -23.45 13.75
N SER A 70 0.64 -23.41 12.74
CA SER A 70 1.07 -23.51 11.35
C SER A 70 1.75 -22.22 10.89
N SER A 71 2.73 -22.34 9.97
CA SER A 71 3.41 -21.18 9.38
C SER A 71 2.43 -20.17 8.75
N ARG A 72 1.31 -20.67 8.20
CA ARG A 72 0.23 -19.83 7.68
C ARG A 72 -0.42 -18.99 8.78
N ASN A 73 -0.67 -19.56 9.95
CA ASN A 73 -1.26 -18.83 11.07
C ASN A 73 -0.32 -17.74 11.59
N ILE A 74 0.99 -18.03 11.62
CA ILE A 74 2.02 -17.04 12.00
C ILE A 74 2.00 -15.86 11.03
N VAL A 75 2.07 -16.11 9.73
CA VAL A 75 2.04 -15.05 8.69
C VAL A 75 0.73 -14.26 8.76
N MET A 76 -0.41 -14.95 8.88
CA MET A 76 -1.72 -14.31 8.93
C MET A 76 -1.90 -13.45 10.19
N SER A 77 -1.40 -13.88 11.34
CA SER A 77 -1.44 -13.07 12.58
C SER A 77 -0.65 -11.77 12.42
N LYS A 78 0.53 -11.82 11.77
CA LYS A 78 1.34 -10.63 11.48
C LYS A 78 0.65 -9.70 10.49
N PHE A 79 -0.01 -10.26 9.47
CA PHE A 79 -0.83 -9.50 8.54
C PHE A 79 -1.95 -8.74 9.26
N TRP A 80 -2.77 -9.44 10.06
CA TRP A 80 -3.86 -8.80 10.78
C TRP A 80 -3.40 -7.78 11.84
N HIS A 81 -2.21 -7.97 12.39
CA HIS A 81 -1.64 -7.01 13.35
C HIS A 81 -1.23 -5.69 12.68
N THR A 82 -0.63 -5.74 11.48
CA THR A 82 -0.12 -4.54 10.78
C THR A 82 -1.18 -3.86 9.90
N LEU A 83 -2.17 -4.61 9.45
CA LEU A 83 -3.20 -4.14 8.52
C LEU A 83 -3.94 -2.90 9.03
N PRO A 84 -4.44 -2.82 10.29
CA PRO A 84 -5.20 -1.65 10.76
C PRO A 84 -4.40 -0.35 10.66
N THR A 85 -3.11 -0.40 10.97
CA THR A 85 -2.23 0.78 10.89
C THR A 85 -2.06 1.25 9.44
N MET A 86 -1.85 0.32 8.49
CA MET A 86 -1.69 0.65 7.07
C MET A 86 -3.00 1.11 6.44
N LEU A 87 -4.14 0.56 6.85
CA LEU A 87 -5.46 1.02 6.40
C LEU A 87 -5.77 2.42 6.93
N LEU A 88 -5.51 2.67 8.22
CA LEU A 88 -5.73 4.00 8.82
C LEU A 88 -4.89 5.06 8.09
N LEU A 89 -3.63 4.76 7.82
CA LEU A 89 -2.75 5.66 7.07
C LEU A 89 -3.22 5.84 5.63
N GLY A 90 -3.51 4.76 4.90
CA GLY A 90 -3.91 4.83 3.50
C GLY A 90 -5.23 5.57 3.30
N VAL A 91 -6.28 5.17 4.03
CA VAL A 91 -7.58 5.83 3.95
C VAL A 91 -7.50 7.26 4.48
N GLY A 92 -6.81 7.47 5.60
CA GLY A 92 -6.64 8.80 6.20
C GLY A 92 -5.93 9.78 5.26
N LEU A 93 -4.84 9.35 4.60
CA LEU A 93 -4.15 10.17 3.61
C LEU A 93 -5.01 10.42 2.38
N GLY A 94 -5.76 9.41 1.90
CA GLY A 94 -6.67 9.56 0.77
C GLY A 94 -7.79 10.56 1.03
N VAL A 95 -8.42 10.51 2.21
CA VAL A 95 -9.46 11.47 2.64
C VAL A 95 -8.85 12.86 2.81
N ALA A 96 -7.73 12.97 3.53
CA ALA A 96 -7.10 14.27 3.76
C ALA A 96 -6.67 14.94 2.45
N ALA A 97 -6.10 14.18 1.52
CA ALA A 97 -5.71 14.69 0.22
C ALA A 97 -6.92 15.16 -0.62
N SER A 98 -8.03 14.42 -0.62
CA SER A 98 -9.24 14.80 -1.35
C SER A 98 -9.86 16.09 -0.82
N LEU A 99 -9.80 16.31 0.49
CA LEU A 99 -10.31 17.52 1.14
C LEU A 99 -9.39 18.73 0.91
N LEU A 100 -8.06 18.51 0.94
CA LEU A 100 -7.08 19.59 0.76
C LEU A 100 -6.97 20.08 -0.69
N LEU A 101 -7.14 19.18 -1.66
CA LEU A 101 -7.03 19.52 -3.10
C LEU A 101 -8.34 19.96 -3.72
N ASP A 102 -9.46 19.89 -3.00
CA ASP A 102 -10.80 20.23 -3.50
C ASP A 102 -11.10 19.59 -4.87
N VAL A 103 -10.79 18.29 -4.98
CA VAL A 103 -10.92 17.51 -6.21
C VAL A 103 -12.39 17.24 -6.57
N SER A 104 -12.64 16.87 -7.83
CA SER A 104 -13.98 16.48 -8.29
C SER A 104 -14.58 15.35 -7.45
N PRO A 105 -15.92 15.23 -7.35
CA PRO A 105 -16.59 14.18 -6.59
C PRO A 105 -16.14 12.77 -6.99
N THR A 106 -15.77 12.56 -8.26
CA THR A 106 -15.24 11.28 -8.75
C THR A 106 -13.94 10.91 -8.06
N LEU A 107 -12.99 11.84 -7.96
CA LEU A 107 -11.70 11.65 -7.30
C LEU A 107 -11.81 11.67 -5.78
N ALA A 108 -12.74 12.44 -5.24
CA ALA A 108 -13.00 12.49 -3.80
C ALA A 108 -13.37 11.10 -3.23
N TRP A 109 -14.12 10.30 -3.97
CA TRP A 109 -14.41 8.90 -3.60
C TRP A 109 -13.27 7.94 -3.98
N ALA A 110 -12.59 8.18 -5.10
CA ALA A 110 -11.50 7.35 -5.57
C ALA A 110 -10.29 7.35 -4.62
N SER A 111 -9.95 8.50 -4.03
CA SER A 111 -8.77 8.66 -3.19
C SER A 111 -8.77 7.79 -1.92
N PRO A 112 -9.83 7.77 -1.08
CA PRO A 112 -9.86 6.87 0.07
C PRO A 112 -9.94 5.39 -0.33
N VAL A 113 -10.62 5.05 -1.43
CA VAL A 113 -10.64 3.67 -1.97
C VAL A 113 -9.24 3.25 -2.43
N ALA A 114 -8.53 4.13 -3.12
CA ALA A 114 -7.13 3.90 -3.48
C ALA A 114 -6.25 3.71 -2.24
N GLY A 115 -6.44 4.52 -1.20
CA GLY A 115 -5.75 4.38 0.09
C GLY A 115 -5.99 3.04 0.77
N LEU A 116 -7.24 2.56 0.74
CA LEU A 116 -7.60 1.23 1.25
C LEU A 116 -6.89 0.13 0.45
N CYS A 117 -6.95 0.19 -0.88
CA CYS A 117 -6.30 -0.78 -1.76
C CYS A 117 -4.77 -0.77 -1.57
N ALA A 118 -4.16 0.41 -1.47
CA ALA A 118 -2.73 0.54 -1.24
C ALA A 118 -2.31 0.02 0.14
N GLY A 119 -3.10 0.29 1.19
CA GLY A 119 -2.87 -0.24 2.54
C GLY A 119 -2.92 -1.77 2.58
N LEU A 120 -3.93 -2.37 1.93
CA LEU A 120 -4.05 -3.83 1.81
C LEU A 120 -2.87 -4.44 1.05
N ALA A 121 -2.56 -3.91 -0.14
CA ALA A 121 -1.51 -4.45 -1.00
C ALA A 121 -0.12 -4.33 -0.38
N THR A 122 0.23 -3.16 0.17
CA THR A 122 1.54 -2.94 0.82
C THR A 122 1.71 -3.81 2.07
N THR A 123 0.62 -4.04 2.85
CA THR A 123 0.66 -4.95 4.00
C THR A 123 0.86 -6.39 3.53
N GLY A 124 0.09 -6.86 2.53
CA GLY A 124 0.20 -8.22 2.01
C GLY A 124 1.56 -8.50 1.37
N LEU A 125 2.06 -7.57 0.54
CA LEU A 125 3.42 -7.63 -0.02
C LEU A 125 4.49 -7.64 1.07
N GLY A 126 4.39 -6.73 2.06
CA GLY A 126 5.38 -6.60 3.13
C GLY A 126 5.48 -7.85 3.97
N VAL A 127 4.38 -8.29 4.57
CA VAL A 127 4.35 -9.49 5.42
C VAL A 127 4.68 -10.76 4.62
N GLY A 128 4.11 -10.89 3.40
CA GLY A 128 4.31 -12.06 2.55
C GLY A 128 5.76 -12.22 2.10
N LEU A 129 6.38 -11.15 1.57
CA LEU A 129 7.79 -11.17 1.16
C LEU A 129 8.74 -11.21 2.36
N GLY A 130 8.40 -10.57 3.48
CA GLY A 130 9.15 -10.68 4.73
C GLY A 130 9.19 -12.11 5.27
N ALA A 131 8.10 -12.86 5.10
CA ALA A 131 8.04 -14.28 5.42
C ALA A 131 8.75 -15.18 4.39
N ALA A 132 8.78 -14.76 3.11
CA ALA A 132 9.47 -15.52 2.05
C ALA A 132 10.99 -15.38 2.11
N PHE A 133 11.51 -14.25 2.58
CA PHE A 133 12.93 -13.93 2.68
C PHE A 133 13.30 -13.49 4.12
N PRO A 134 13.08 -14.34 5.13
CA PRO A 134 13.34 -13.97 6.52
C PRO A 134 14.84 -13.82 6.77
N ARG A 135 15.21 -12.85 7.61
CA ARG A 135 16.57 -12.66 8.11
C ARG A 135 16.57 -12.66 9.64
N PHE A 136 16.65 -13.85 10.23
CA PHE A 136 16.64 -14.02 11.69
C PHE A 136 17.98 -13.67 12.34
N ASN A 137 19.09 -13.71 11.56
CA ASN A 137 20.45 -13.43 12.04
C ASN A 137 20.88 -11.97 11.79
N ALA A 138 19.93 -11.05 11.56
CA ALA A 138 20.27 -9.65 11.37
C ALA A 138 20.75 -9.04 12.71
N THR A 139 21.91 -8.39 12.69
CA THR A 139 22.47 -7.73 13.87
C THR A 139 21.74 -6.44 14.21
N SER A 140 21.07 -5.85 13.22
CA SER A 140 20.30 -4.61 13.38
C SER A 140 19.01 -4.65 12.54
N PRO A 141 17.89 -4.14 13.06
CA PRO A 141 16.62 -4.03 12.31
C PRO A 141 16.72 -3.26 10.99
N SER A 142 17.70 -2.36 10.87
CA SER A 142 17.93 -1.56 9.67
C SER A 142 18.54 -2.34 8.50
N GLU A 143 19.15 -3.50 8.74
CA GLU A 143 19.73 -4.37 7.71
C GLU A 143 18.67 -5.18 6.95
N ILE A 144 17.54 -5.48 7.60
CA ILE A 144 16.48 -6.31 7.04
C ILE A 144 15.90 -5.70 5.74
N PRO A 145 15.53 -4.40 5.69
CA PRO A 145 15.04 -3.76 4.49
C PRO A 145 16.03 -3.69 3.32
N LEU A 146 17.34 -3.69 3.60
CA LEU A 146 18.39 -3.59 2.58
C LEU A 146 18.69 -4.92 1.87
N ALA A 147 18.06 -6.00 2.30
CA ALA A 147 18.18 -7.30 1.67
C ALA A 147 17.49 -7.36 0.30
N ALA A 148 17.83 -8.36 -0.51
CA ALA A 148 17.20 -8.61 -1.82
C ALA A 148 15.67 -8.70 -1.73
N GLY A 149 15.13 -9.30 -0.67
CA GLY A 149 13.68 -9.35 -0.42
C GLY A 149 13.05 -7.97 -0.16
N GLY A 150 13.78 -7.06 0.53
CA GLY A 150 13.33 -5.69 0.73
C GLY A 150 13.32 -4.87 -0.56
N LEU A 151 14.32 -5.05 -1.44
CA LEU A 151 14.33 -4.44 -2.77
C LEU A 151 13.18 -4.96 -3.62
N LEU A 152 12.91 -6.27 -3.58
CA LEU A 152 11.77 -6.88 -4.27
C LEU A 152 10.44 -6.30 -3.77
N TYR A 153 10.29 -6.14 -2.45
CA TYR A 153 9.13 -5.50 -1.86
C TYR A 153 8.94 -4.07 -2.39
N MET A 154 10.00 -3.25 -2.38
CA MET A 154 9.93 -1.87 -2.88
C MET A 154 9.53 -1.82 -4.34
N THR A 155 10.16 -2.64 -5.19
CA THR A 155 9.84 -2.70 -6.62
C THR A 155 8.37 -3.08 -6.85
N LEU A 156 7.87 -4.13 -6.20
CA LEU A 156 6.50 -4.59 -6.38
C LEU A 156 5.46 -3.63 -5.80
N SER A 157 5.75 -3.01 -4.64
CA SER A 157 4.83 -2.03 -4.04
C SER A 157 4.75 -0.74 -4.85
N LEU A 158 5.87 -0.27 -5.43
CA LEU A 158 5.88 0.87 -6.35
C LEU A 158 5.19 0.55 -7.69
N ALA A 159 5.41 -0.65 -8.22
CA ALA A 159 4.70 -1.12 -9.42
C ALA A 159 3.18 -1.18 -9.18
N PHE A 160 2.75 -1.67 -8.00
CA PHE A 160 1.34 -1.64 -7.60
C PHE A 160 0.81 -0.21 -7.56
N ALA A 161 1.52 0.73 -6.93
CA ALA A 161 1.12 2.14 -6.83
C ALA A 161 0.99 2.77 -8.22
N ALA A 162 1.92 2.51 -9.13
CA ALA A 162 1.88 3.01 -10.50
C ALA A 162 0.68 2.43 -11.27
N LEU A 163 0.46 1.11 -11.20
CA LEU A 163 -0.68 0.46 -11.87
C LEU A 163 -2.02 0.93 -11.31
N MET A 164 -2.14 1.07 -9.99
CA MET A 164 -3.33 1.62 -9.33
C MET A 164 -3.62 3.03 -9.83
N THR A 165 -2.59 3.90 -9.89
CA THR A 165 -2.74 5.27 -10.39
C THR A 165 -3.14 5.30 -11.86
N LEU A 166 -2.56 4.46 -12.71
CA LEU A 166 -2.93 4.34 -14.12
C LEU A 166 -4.38 3.89 -14.30
N LEU A 167 -4.84 2.91 -13.51
CA LEU A 167 -6.24 2.47 -13.54
C LEU A 167 -7.20 3.60 -13.13
N LEU A 168 -6.85 4.39 -12.12
CA LEU A 168 -7.67 5.50 -11.63
C LEU A 168 -7.52 6.78 -12.47
N ALA A 169 -6.50 6.90 -13.30
CA ALA A 169 -6.35 8.01 -14.24
C ALA A 169 -7.45 8.04 -15.30
N TRP A 170 -7.98 6.87 -15.69
CA TRP A 170 -9.08 6.80 -16.66
C TRP A 170 -10.38 7.44 -16.15
N PRO A 171 -10.94 7.09 -14.96
CA PRO A 171 -12.12 7.76 -14.43
C PRO A 171 -11.88 9.25 -14.14
N ALA A 172 -10.68 9.63 -13.71
CA ALA A 172 -10.30 11.03 -13.57
C ALA A 172 -10.39 11.77 -14.91
N TRP A 173 -9.86 11.21 -15.99
CA TRP A 173 -9.96 11.77 -17.34
C TRP A 173 -11.39 11.88 -17.84
N GLN A 174 -12.25 10.89 -17.57
CA GLN A 174 -13.66 10.93 -17.93
C GLN A 174 -14.43 12.03 -17.18
N ALA A 175 -14.14 12.23 -15.90
CA ALA A 175 -14.72 13.31 -15.10
C ALA A 175 -14.37 14.70 -15.68
N LEU A 176 -13.15 14.87 -16.20
CA LEU A 176 -12.72 16.09 -16.86
C LEU A 176 -13.46 16.37 -18.18
N ARG A 177 -13.82 15.32 -18.94
CA ARG A 177 -14.53 15.45 -20.22
C ARG A 177 -16.01 15.69 -20.05
N ASN A 178 -16.62 15.09 -19.04
CA ASN A 178 -18.07 15.11 -18.79
C ASN A 178 -18.34 15.58 -17.35
N PRO A 179 -18.20 16.88 -17.05
CA PRO A 179 -18.46 17.42 -15.72
C PRO A 179 -19.90 17.09 -15.29
N GLY A 180 -20.08 16.55 -14.09
CA GLY A 180 -21.39 16.22 -13.53
C GLY A 180 -21.87 14.78 -13.78
N THR A 181 -21.15 13.95 -14.54
CA THR A 181 -21.47 12.52 -14.64
C THR A 181 -20.73 11.75 -13.55
N LEU A 182 -21.46 10.94 -12.77
CA LEU A 182 -20.87 10.00 -11.86
C LEU A 182 -20.27 8.83 -12.68
N VAL A 183 -18.97 8.90 -12.95
CA VAL A 183 -18.25 7.89 -13.75
C VAL A 183 -18.44 6.48 -13.15
N TRP A 184 -18.60 6.39 -11.84
CA TRP A 184 -18.81 5.13 -11.11
C TRP A 184 -20.17 4.45 -11.41
N SER A 185 -21.14 5.14 -11.97
CA SER A 185 -22.42 4.56 -12.41
C SER A 185 -22.35 3.91 -13.80
N THR A 186 -21.22 4.09 -14.51
CA THR A 186 -21.03 3.52 -15.86
C THR A 186 -20.51 2.08 -15.79
N PRO A 187 -20.83 1.20 -16.78
CA PRO A 187 -20.26 -0.15 -16.85
C PRO A 187 -18.71 -0.15 -16.85
N GLN A 188 -18.12 0.86 -17.48
CA GLN A 188 -16.66 1.02 -17.53
C GLN A 188 -16.07 1.37 -16.15
N GLY A 189 -16.77 2.19 -15.35
CA GLY A 189 -16.37 2.48 -13.96
C GLY A 189 -16.35 1.21 -13.10
N TRP A 190 -17.37 0.36 -13.23
CA TRP A 190 -17.40 -0.95 -12.55
C TRP A 190 -16.25 -1.86 -12.97
N LEU A 191 -15.87 -1.85 -14.25
CA LEU A 191 -14.74 -2.61 -14.75
C LEU A 191 -13.43 -2.13 -14.12
N VAL A 192 -13.21 -0.82 -14.01
CA VAL A 192 -12.02 -0.27 -13.33
C VAL A 192 -11.98 -0.68 -11.86
N LEU A 193 -13.10 -0.63 -11.13
CA LEU A 193 -13.20 -1.08 -9.74
C LEU A 193 -12.90 -2.58 -9.61
N ALA A 194 -13.42 -3.40 -10.53
CA ALA A 194 -13.16 -4.84 -10.56
C ALA A 194 -11.67 -5.15 -10.81
N LEU A 195 -11.04 -4.43 -11.75
CA LEU A 195 -9.60 -4.56 -12.03
C LEU A 195 -8.75 -4.11 -10.83
N LEU A 196 -9.13 -3.01 -10.18
CA LEU A 196 -8.46 -2.52 -8.98
C LEU A 196 -8.58 -3.52 -7.83
N ALA A 197 -9.77 -4.09 -7.61
CA ALA A 197 -9.99 -5.13 -6.62
C ALA A 197 -9.17 -6.39 -6.93
N ALA A 198 -9.16 -6.85 -8.17
CA ALA A 198 -8.36 -8.00 -8.60
C ALA A 198 -6.86 -7.76 -8.40
N LEU A 199 -6.35 -6.59 -8.80
CA LEU A 199 -4.96 -6.19 -8.60
C LEU A 199 -4.60 -6.19 -7.10
N THR A 200 -5.47 -5.63 -6.26
CA THR A 200 -5.27 -5.58 -4.80
C THR A 200 -5.28 -6.97 -4.18
N LEU A 201 -6.25 -7.82 -4.56
CA LEU A 201 -6.35 -9.20 -4.06
C LEU A 201 -5.13 -10.04 -4.46
N ILE A 202 -4.69 -9.94 -5.72
CA ILE A 202 -3.49 -10.66 -6.20
C ILE A 202 -2.25 -10.17 -5.45
N SER A 203 -2.06 -8.86 -5.32
CA SER A 203 -0.92 -8.26 -4.62
C SER A 203 -0.91 -8.56 -3.12
N THR A 204 -2.06 -8.89 -2.53
CA THR A 204 -2.18 -9.27 -1.12
C THR A 204 -2.06 -10.78 -0.94
N ALA A 205 -2.88 -11.57 -1.64
CA ALA A 205 -3.00 -13.00 -1.41
C ALA A 205 -1.81 -13.82 -1.92
N ALA A 206 -1.27 -13.46 -3.10
CA ALA A 206 -0.17 -14.22 -3.70
C ALA A 206 1.12 -14.16 -2.84
N PRO A 207 1.58 -12.98 -2.36
CA PRO A 207 2.75 -12.92 -1.48
C PRO A 207 2.52 -13.60 -0.13
N LEU A 208 1.33 -13.46 0.48
CA LEU A 208 1.00 -14.13 1.74
C LEU A 208 1.02 -15.66 1.59
N GLY A 209 0.46 -16.19 0.49
CA GLY A 209 0.50 -17.61 0.17
C GLY A 209 1.92 -18.11 -0.05
N TYR A 210 2.70 -17.40 -0.87
CA TYR A 210 4.10 -17.73 -1.15
C TYR A 210 4.97 -17.65 0.10
N GLY A 211 4.83 -16.60 0.90
CA GLY A 211 5.55 -16.42 2.16
C GLY A 211 5.26 -17.52 3.17
N SER A 212 3.99 -17.90 3.34
CA SER A 212 3.61 -18.98 4.25
C SER A 212 4.17 -20.34 3.80
N TYR A 213 4.20 -20.60 2.48
CA TYR A 213 4.80 -21.81 1.92
C TYR A 213 6.32 -21.87 2.11
N ARG A 214 7.03 -20.77 1.84
CA ARG A 214 8.49 -20.66 2.04
C ARG A 214 8.86 -20.78 3.51
N LEU A 215 8.13 -20.11 4.39
CA LEU A 215 8.36 -20.14 5.83
C LEU A 215 8.16 -21.54 6.41
N ALA A 216 7.20 -22.32 5.88
CA ALA A 216 6.99 -23.71 6.28
C ALA A 216 8.18 -24.62 5.97
N ARG A 217 8.92 -24.31 4.88
CA ARG A 217 10.10 -25.07 4.44
C ARG A 217 11.42 -24.50 4.98
N TYR A 218 11.35 -23.40 5.71
CA TYR A 218 12.54 -22.81 6.32
C TYR A 218 13.04 -23.73 7.45
N GLU A 219 14.18 -24.38 7.23
CA GLU A 219 14.86 -25.17 8.24
C GLU A 219 15.76 -24.24 9.06
N THR A 220 15.58 -24.21 10.36
CA THR A 220 16.43 -23.49 11.29
C THR A 220 17.70 -24.28 11.49
N GLY A 221 18.69 -24.15 10.62
CA GLY A 221 19.89 -24.98 10.77
C GLY A 221 20.93 -24.91 9.65
N ASP A 222 21.00 -23.80 8.88
CA ASP A 222 22.16 -23.49 8.04
C ASP A 222 22.70 -22.09 8.34
#